data_f5a24ae8a757683f9f0ddd48a1e3247c
#
_entry.id   f5a24ae8a757683f9f0ddd48a1e3247c
#
_cell.length_a   1.000
_cell.length_b   1.000
_cell.length_c   1.000
_cell.angle_alpha   90.00
_cell.angle_beta   90.00
_cell.angle_gamma   90.00
#
_symmetry.space_group_name_H-M   'P 1'
#
loop_
_entity.id
_entity.type
_entity.pdbx_description
1 polymer ?
#
loop_
_entity_poly.entity_id
_entity_poly.type
_entity_poly.pdbx_seq_one_letter_code
_entity_poly.pdbx_strand_id
1 'polypeptide(L)'
;TSGDTGSAVGEAFKGVPGIGVYILYPRDEVSGMQKKQLDTIGDNVRALSVDGKFDDCQNLVKGAFADPSLEQLNLTSANSINFGRILPQIIYYVYAYAQLAWHGDEEVVFSVPSGNFGNALGCEYARRMGLPVRRLVMPVNENDEFPRFLESGVYEKVSPSRACLSN
;
A
#
# COMPACT_ATOMS: atom_id res chain seq x y z
N THR A 1 -2.86 3.12 9.13
CA THR A 1 -2.10 3.80 8.07
C THR A 1 -1.00 4.67 8.67
N SER A 2 0.12 4.80 7.99
CA SER A 2 1.24 5.69 8.38
C SER A 2 1.54 6.74 7.29
N GLY A 3 0.79 6.74 6.20
CA GLY A 3 0.99 7.63 5.06
C GLY A 3 -0.35 8.05 4.43
N ASP A 4 -0.29 8.44 3.18
CA ASP A 4 -1.43 9.04 2.47
C ASP A 4 -2.51 8.03 2.03
N THR A 5 -2.26 6.73 2.19
CA THR A 5 -3.26 5.69 1.87
C THR A 5 -4.57 5.88 2.66
N GLY A 6 -4.49 6.24 3.94
CA GLY A 6 -5.67 6.41 4.79
C GLY A 6 -6.57 7.54 4.31
N SER A 7 -6.00 8.71 4.03
CA SER A 7 -6.76 9.86 3.52
C SER A 7 -7.35 9.58 2.14
N ALA A 8 -6.57 8.97 1.24
CA ALA A 8 -7.05 8.62 -0.09
C ALA A 8 -8.22 7.62 -0.07
N VAL A 9 -8.13 6.57 0.77
CA VAL A 9 -9.21 5.59 0.95
C VAL A 9 -10.43 6.24 1.61
N GLY A 10 -10.22 7.06 2.64
CA GLY A 10 -11.29 7.77 3.30
C GLY A 10 -12.09 8.65 2.35
N GLU A 11 -11.41 9.48 1.56
CA GLU A 11 -12.07 10.34 0.57
C GLU A 11 -12.75 9.53 -0.56
N ALA A 12 -12.12 8.44 -1.03
CA ALA A 12 -12.68 7.61 -2.11
C ALA A 12 -13.98 6.91 -1.70
N PHE A 13 -14.14 6.54 -0.42
CA PHE A 13 -15.31 5.84 0.09
C PHE A 13 -16.26 6.72 0.91
N LYS A 14 -15.95 8.01 1.07
CA LYS A 14 -16.81 8.96 1.76
C LYS A 14 -18.18 9.03 1.09
N GLY A 15 -19.22 8.89 1.89
CA GLY A 15 -20.61 8.95 1.43
C GLY A 15 -21.07 7.76 0.59
N VAL A 16 -20.26 6.71 0.41
CA VAL A 16 -20.67 5.51 -0.32
C VAL A 16 -21.64 4.69 0.54
N PRO A 17 -22.89 4.45 0.07
CA PRO A 17 -23.88 3.72 0.84
C PRO A 17 -23.44 2.27 1.13
N GLY A 18 -23.73 1.81 2.34
CA GLY A 18 -23.45 0.43 2.76
C GLY A 18 -21.97 0.14 3.11
N ILE A 19 -21.09 1.14 3.04
CA ILE A 19 -19.68 1.00 3.40
C ILE A 19 -19.38 1.85 4.65
N GLY A 20 -18.81 1.24 5.68
CA GLY A 20 -18.19 1.93 6.80
C GLY A 20 -16.66 1.87 6.69
N VAL A 21 -15.97 2.99 6.84
CA VAL A 21 -14.51 3.05 6.77
C VAL A 21 -13.94 3.38 8.15
N TYR A 22 -13.05 2.54 8.63
CA TYR A 22 -12.30 2.74 9.87
C TYR A 22 -10.81 2.84 9.55
N ILE A 23 -10.21 3.98 9.86
CA ILE A 23 -8.81 4.26 9.59
C ILE A 23 -8.05 4.29 10.91
N LEU A 24 -7.23 3.30 11.16
CA LEU A 24 -6.35 3.27 12.33
C LEU A 24 -5.01 3.92 11.96
N TYR A 25 -4.54 4.84 12.77
CA TYR A 25 -3.23 5.48 12.58
C TYR A 25 -2.47 5.61 13.91
N PRO A 26 -1.14 5.43 13.91
CA PRO A 26 -0.33 5.64 15.10
C PRO A 26 -0.26 7.14 15.41
N ARG A 27 -0.49 7.49 16.68
CA ARG A 27 -0.63 8.89 17.12
C ARG A 27 0.58 9.76 16.77
N ASP A 28 1.76 9.22 16.94
CA ASP A 28 3.02 9.96 16.85
C ASP A 28 3.80 9.74 15.53
N GLU A 29 3.28 8.88 14.62
CA GLU A 29 3.94 8.57 13.34
C GLU A 29 3.27 9.26 12.14
N VAL A 30 2.23 10.06 12.35
CA VAL A 30 1.58 10.85 11.31
C VAL A 30 1.83 12.33 11.53
N SER A 31 2.06 13.07 10.45
CA SER A 31 2.23 14.52 10.54
C SER A 31 0.93 15.22 10.98
N GLY A 32 1.05 16.42 11.55
CA GLY A 32 -0.12 17.21 11.94
C GLY A 32 -1.09 17.49 10.78
N MET A 33 -0.56 17.60 9.55
CA MET A 33 -1.36 17.77 8.33
C MET A 33 -2.14 16.49 8.02
N GLN A 34 -1.49 15.34 8.00
CA GLN A 34 -2.12 14.04 7.76
C GLN A 34 -3.19 13.74 8.82
N LYS A 35 -2.88 14.01 10.10
CA LYS A 35 -3.86 13.87 11.19
C LYS A 35 -5.10 14.72 10.93
N LYS A 36 -4.93 15.99 10.58
CA LYS A 36 -6.03 16.88 10.29
C LYS A 36 -6.87 16.38 9.11
N GLN A 37 -6.21 15.90 8.05
CA GLN A 37 -6.91 15.31 6.90
C GLN A 37 -7.76 14.11 7.32
N LEU A 38 -7.20 13.17 8.09
CA LEU A 38 -7.92 11.98 8.55
C LEU A 38 -9.10 12.33 9.46
N ASP A 39 -8.88 13.20 10.45
CA ASP A 39 -9.87 13.54 11.47
C ASP A 39 -11.05 14.36 10.90
N THR A 40 -10.89 15.00 9.75
CA THR A 40 -11.92 15.87 9.14
C THR A 40 -12.69 15.25 7.98
N ILE A 41 -12.42 14.02 7.59
CA ILE A 41 -13.13 13.35 6.47
C ILE A 41 -14.65 13.28 6.76
N GLY A 42 -15.04 12.74 7.91
CA GLY A 42 -16.44 12.69 8.34
C GLY A 42 -17.31 11.63 7.62
N ASP A 43 -18.61 11.81 7.65
CA ASP A 43 -19.62 10.89 7.12
C ASP A 43 -19.51 9.45 7.67
N ASN A 44 -19.40 8.48 6.79
CA ASN A 44 -19.21 7.06 7.08
C ASN A 44 -17.76 6.68 7.40
N VAL A 45 -16.85 7.66 7.46
CA VAL A 45 -15.42 7.46 7.74
C VAL A 45 -15.10 7.83 9.19
N ARG A 46 -14.40 6.97 9.89
CA ARG A 46 -13.94 7.16 11.27
C ARG A 46 -12.43 6.98 11.34
N ALA A 47 -11.72 7.99 11.79
CA ALA A 47 -10.29 7.93 12.06
C ALA A 47 -10.06 7.66 13.56
N LEU A 48 -9.22 6.66 13.86
CA LEU A 48 -8.92 6.21 15.21
C LEU A 48 -7.42 6.33 15.47
N SER A 49 -7.08 7.19 16.40
CA SER A 49 -5.70 7.36 16.87
C SER A 49 -5.34 6.22 17.82
N VAL A 50 -4.29 5.48 17.50
CA VAL A 50 -3.76 4.37 18.30
C VAL A 50 -2.52 4.85 19.05
N ASP A 51 -2.46 4.57 20.33
CA ASP A 51 -1.28 4.81 21.15
C ASP A 51 -0.29 3.65 20.98
N GLY A 52 0.52 3.74 19.95
CA GLY A 52 1.42 2.68 19.49
C GLY A 52 2.02 3.00 18.14
N LYS A 53 2.62 2.00 17.52
CA LYS A 53 3.27 2.09 16.20
C LYS A 53 2.37 1.56 15.08
N PHE A 54 2.83 1.71 13.84
CA PHE A 54 2.11 1.17 12.68
C PHE A 54 1.85 -0.35 12.79
N ASP A 55 2.81 -1.12 13.30
CA ASP A 55 2.65 -2.56 13.51
C ASP A 55 1.51 -2.88 14.51
N ASP A 56 1.29 -2.02 15.52
CA ASP A 56 0.19 -2.20 16.48
C ASP A 56 -1.16 -1.98 15.80
N CYS A 57 -1.26 -0.97 14.93
CA CYS A 57 -2.45 -0.78 14.10
C CYS A 57 -2.73 -2.00 13.20
N GLN A 58 -1.69 -2.58 12.59
CA GLN A 58 -1.84 -3.79 11.79
C GLN A 58 -2.30 -5.00 12.63
N ASN A 59 -1.76 -5.16 13.82
CA ASN A 59 -2.13 -6.25 14.71
C ASN A 59 -3.59 -6.14 15.16
N LEU A 60 -4.08 -4.93 15.46
CA LEU A 60 -5.48 -4.68 15.74
C LEU A 60 -6.39 -5.08 14.57
N VAL A 61 -6.02 -4.71 13.35
CA VAL A 61 -6.78 -5.08 12.13
C VAL A 61 -6.77 -6.60 11.94
N LYS A 62 -5.62 -7.26 12.08
CA LYS A 62 -5.53 -8.73 11.99
C LYS A 62 -6.36 -9.41 13.07
N GLY A 63 -6.36 -8.89 14.30
CA GLY A 63 -7.22 -9.37 15.38
C GLY A 63 -8.69 -9.26 15.04
N ALA A 64 -9.12 -8.12 14.47
CA ALA A 64 -10.50 -7.92 14.06
C ALA A 64 -10.92 -8.90 12.94
N PHE A 65 -10.05 -9.22 11.98
CA PHE A 65 -10.32 -10.24 10.97
C PHE A 65 -10.41 -11.66 11.53
N ALA A 66 -9.70 -11.94 12.61
CA ALA A 66 -9.69 -13.24 13.25
C ALA A 66 -10.82 -13.43 14.28
N ASP A 67 -11.56 -12.37 14.61
CA ASP A 67 -12.62 -12.39 15.61
C ASP A 67 -13.95 -12.86 15.01
N PRO A 68 -14.46 -14.07 15.37
CA PRO A 68 -15.73 -14.58 14.84
C PRO A 68 -16.93 -13.68 15.19
N SER A 69 -16.86 -12.90 16.27
CA SER A 69 -17.95 -11.99 16.65
C SER A 69 -18.15 -10.83 15.67
N LEU A 70 -17.16 -10.58 14.80
CA LEU A 70 -17.20 -9.52 13.79
C LEU A 70 -17.47 -10.04 12.37
N GLU A 71 -17.68 -11.33 12.18
CA GLU A 71 -17.88 -11.96 10.86
C GLU A 71 -19.04 -11.34 10.09
N GLN A 72 -20.14 -11.00 10.77
CA GLN A 72 -21.32 -10.36 10.16
C GLN A 72 -21.04 -8.96 9.59
N LEU A 73 -19.92 -8.33 9.94
CA LEU A 73 -19.54 -7.02 9.42
C LEU A 73 -18.90 -7.09 8.02
N ASN A 74 -18.57 -8.29 7.54
CA ASN A 74 -17.91 -8.49 6.24
C ASN A 74 -16.68 -7.61 6.07
N LEU A 75 -15.79 -7.64 7.08
CA LEU A 75 -14.60 -6.79 7.11
C LEU A 75 -13.71 -7.05 5.89
N THR A 76 -13.23 -5.98 5.29
CA THR A 76 -12.19 -6.02 4.27
C THR A 76 -11.10 -5.00 4.58
N SER A 77 -9.95 -5.15 3.96
CA SER A 77 -8.82 -4.23 4.14
C SER A 77 -8.47 -3.51 2.85
N ALA A 78 -8.31 -2.20 2.94
CA ALA A 78 -7.74 -1.39 1.86
C ALA A 78 -6.19 -1.33 1.91
N ASN A 79 -5.56 -2.23 2.65
CA ASN A 79 -4.11 -2.33 2.75
C ASN A 79 -3.51 -2.93 1.47
N SER A 80 -2.20 -2.69 1.23
CA SER A 80 -1.44 -3.22 0.10
C SER A 80 -1.36 -4.76 0.04
N ILE A 81 -1.69 -5.46 1.12
CA ILE A 81 -1.85 -6.93 1.13
C ILE A 81 -3.13 -7.40 0.42
N ASN A 82 -4.09 -6.52 0.19
CA ASN A 82 -5.31 -6.86 -0.53
C ASN A 82 -5.05 -6.85 -2.05
N PHE A 83 -5.25 -7.99 -2.70
CA PHE A 83 -5.08 -8.14 -4.14
C PHE A 83 -5.95 -7.14 -4.94
N GLY A 84 -7.14 -6.80 -4.44
CA GLY A 84 -8.00 -5.77 -5.03
C GLY A 84 -7.34 -4.38 -5.14
N ARG A 85 -6.27 -4.11 -4.36
CA ARG A 85 -5.44 -2.91 -4.51
C ARG A 85 -4.30 -3.06 -5.51
N ILE A 86 -3.83 -4.28 -5.72
CA ILE A 86 -2.72 -4.55 -6.65
C ILE A 86 -3.25 -4.62 -8.08
N LEU A 87 -4.41 -5.24 -8.26
CA LEU A 87 -5.01 -5.48 -9.58
C LEU A 87 -5.15 -4.20 -10.43
N PRO A 88 -5.71 -3.09 -9.95
CA PRO A 88 -5.80 -1.85 -10.72
C PRO A 88 -4.45 -1.24 -11.07
N GLN A 89 -3.42 -1.51 -10.28
CA GLN A 89 -2.08 -0.97 -10.52
C GLN A 89 -1.39 -1.58 -11.73
N ILE A 90 -1.83 -2.75 -12.20
CA ILE A 90 -1.39 -3.35 -13.47
C ILE A 90 -1.67 -2.38 -14.64
N ILE A 91 -2.80 -1.68 -14.59
CA ILE A 91 -3.25 -0.76 -15.64
C ILE A 91 -2.24 0.38 -15.85
N TYR A 92 -1.57 0.85 -14.81
CA TYR A 92 -0.59 1.94 -14.91
C TYR A 92 0.54 1.59 -15.88
N TYR A 93 1.03 0.36 -15.82
CA TYR A 93 2.13 -0.12 -16.65
C TYR A 93 1.72 -0.35 -18.08
N VAL A 94 0.53 -0.95 -18.28
CA VAL A 94 -0.04 -1.13 -19.61
C VAL A 94 -0.32 0.22 -20.28
N TYR A 95 -0.90 1.16 -19.52
CA TYR A 95 -1.18 2.50 -20.01
C TYR A 95 0.10 3.25 -20.34
N ALA A 96 1.08 3.25 -19.44
CA ALA A 96 2.37 3.92 -19.67
C ALA A 96 3.09 3.34 -20.90
N TYR A 97 3.10 2.03 -21.03
CA TYR A 97 3.65 1.36 -22.21
C TYR A 97 2.95 1.80 -23.49
N ALA A 98 1.63 1.82 -23.50
CA ALA A 98 0.84 2.23 -24.66
C ALA A 98 1.06 3.70 -25.08
N GLN A 99 1.52 4.55 -24.14
CA GLN A 99 1.85 5.95 -24.43
C GLN A 99 3.29 6.13 -24.93
N LEU A 100 4.21 5.24 -24.60
CA LEU A 100 5.64 5.43 -24.83
C LEU A 100 6.19 4.53 -25.94
N ALA A 101 5.67 3.32 -26.09
CA ALA A 101 6.15 2.38 -27.09
C ALA A 101 5.63 2.75 -28.50
N TRP A 102 6.53 2.77 -29.46
CA TRP A 102 6.21 3.03 -30.88
C TRP A 102 5.80 1.73 -31.58
N HIS A 103 6.34 0.61 -31.12
CA HIS A 103 6.03 -0.74 -31.60
C HIS A 103 5.70 -1.66 -30.44
N GLY A 104 4.89 -2.68 -30.67
CA GLY A 104 4.35 -3.55 -29.61
C GLY A 104 5.37 -4.52 -28.99
N ASP A 105 6.59 -4.58 -29.52
CA ASP A 105 7.68 -5.46 -29.07
C ASP A 105 8.85 -4.68 -28.42
N GLU A 106 8.73 -3.37 -28.29
CA GLU A 106 9.77 -2.57 -27.63
C GLU A 106 9.87 -2.91 -26.15
N GLU A 107 11.06 -3.28 -25.72
CA GLU A 107 11.33 -3.54 -24.31
C GLU A 107 11.44 -2.25 -23.50
N VAL A 108 10.77 -2.19 -22.37
CA VAL A 108 10.79 -1.04 -21.46
C VAL A 108 11.44 -1.37 -20.12
N VAL A 109 11.95 -0.34 -19.47
CA VAL A 109 12.44 -0.40 -18.08
C VAL A 109 11.58 0.52 -17.23
N PHE A 110 10.99 -0.03 -16.17
CA PHE A 110 10.27 0.77 -15.18
C PHE A 110 11.11 0.97 -13.92
N SER A 111 11.16 2.22 -13.44
CA SER A 111 11.72 2.56 -12.14
C SER A 111 10.57 2.85 -11.18
N VAL A 112 10.43 2.04 -10.14
CA VAL A 112 9.31 2.08 -9.19
C VAL A 112 9.85 2.21 -7.78
N PRO A 113 10.01 3.43 -7.25
CA PRO A 113 10.38 3.63 -5.85
C PRO A 113 9.39 2.92 -4.93
N SER A 114 9.90 2.10 -4.02
CA SER A 114 9.07 1.20 -3.23
C SER A 114 9.49 1.16 -1.77
N GLY A 115 8.57 1.50 -0.87
CA GLY A 115 8.58 1.08 0.53
C GLY A 115 7.72 -0.19 0.67
N ASN A 116 6.45 -0.11 0.24
CA ASN A 116 5.56 -1.28 0.05
C ASN A 116 5.57 -1.66 -1.43
N PHE A 117 5.89 -2.90 -1.75
CA PHE A 117 6.12 -3.39 -3.11
C PHE A 117 4.84 -3.69 -3.91
N GLY A 118 3.66 -3.25 -3.45
CA GLY A 118 2.38 -3.49 -4.14
C GLY A 118 2.35 -2.95 -5.56
N ASN A 119 2.88 -1.74 -5.79
CA ASN A 119 2.96 -1.15 -7.12
C ASN A 119 3.94 -1.92 -8.02
N ALA A 120 5.13 -2.24 -7.52
CA ALA A 120 6.11 -3.06 -8.23
C ALA A 120 5.57 -4.46 -8.57
N LEU A 121 4.78 -5.06 -7.67
CA LEU A 121 4.10 -6.33 -7.92
C LEU A 121 3.08 -6.20 -9.06
N GLY A 122 2.37 -5.08 -9.16
CA GLY A 122 1.50 -4.76 -10.30
C GLY A 122 2.27 -4.78 -11.63
N CYS A 123 3.51 -4.23 -11.66
CA CYS A 123 4.40 -4.32 -12.82
C CYS A 123 4.77 -5.76 -13.17
N GLU A 124 5.11 -6.57 -12.17
CA GLU A 124 5.45 -7.98 -12.37
C GLU A 124 4.26 -8.78 -12.93
N TYR A 125 3.03 -8.49 -12.47
CA TYR A 125 1.84 -9.07 -13.08
C TYR A 125 1.66 -8.63 -14.53
N ALA A 126 1.83 -7.34 -14.84
CA ALA A 126 1.78 -6.84 -16.22
C ALA A 126 2.81 -7.57 -17.10
N ARG A 127 4.04 -7.76 -16.60
CA ARG A 127 5.09 -8.49 -17.30
C ARG A 127 4.70 -9.94 -17.55
N ARG A 128 4.13 -10.64 -16.58
CA ARG A 128 3.64 -12.03 -16.72
C ARG A 128 2.44 -12.15 -17.66
N MET A 129 1.69 -11.07 -17.82
CA MET A 129 0.59 -10.98 -18.78
C MET A 129 1.06 -10.69 -20.23
N GLY A 130 2.36 -10.49 -20.42
CA GLY A 130 2.97 -10.29 -21.74
C GLY A 130 3.46 -8.88 -22.03
N LEU A 131 3.37 -7.95 -21.06
CA LEU A 131 3.97 -6.63 -21.25
C LEU A 131 5.51 -6.78 -21.36
N PRO A 132 6.18 -6.22 -22.39
CA PRO A 132 7.61 -6.42 -22.64
C PRO A 132 8.47 -5.59 -21.69
N VAL A 133 8.42 -5.92 -20.41
CA VAL A 133 9.24 -5.30 -19.36
C VAL A 133 10.56 -6.04 -19.26
N ARG A 134 11.63 -5.41 -19.75
CA ARG A 134 13.00 -5.94 -19.68
C ARG A 134 13.53 -5.96 -18.25
N ARG A 135 13.29 -4.88 -17.50
CA ARG A 135 13.82 -4.72 -16.14
C ARG A 135 12.87 -3.86 -15.30
N LEU A 136 12.74 -4.26 -14.04
CA LEU A 136 12.11 -3.48 -13.00
C LEU A 136 13.20 -3.01 -12.02
N VAL A 137 13.36 -1.70 -11.87
CA VAL A 137 14.27 -1.07 -10.91
C VAL A 137 13.44 -0.60 -9.73
N MET A 138 13.77 -1.05 -8.54
CA MET A 138 13.04 -0.71 -7.31
C MET A 138 13.95 0.04 -6.34
N PRO A 139 14.04 1.38 -6.45
CA PRO A 139 14.73 2.18 -5.44
C PRO A 139 14.02 2.02 -4.08
N VAL A 140 14.80 1.81 -3.04
CA VAL A 140 14.32 1.69 -1.66
C VAL A 140 14.98 2.74 -0.78
N ASN A 141 14.38 3.03 0.37
CA ASN A 141 14.98 3.88 1.39
C ASN A 141 15.96 3.08 2.28
N GLU A 142 16.29 3.59 3.46
CA GLU A 142 17.21 2.92 4.39
C GLU A 142 16.68 1.58 4.95
N ASN A 143 15.41 1.26 4.75
CA ASN A 143 14.84 -0.05 5.07
C ASN A 143 15.02 -0.95 3.84
N ASP A 144 16.17 -1.59 3.76
CA ASP A 144 16.71 -2.29 2.60
C ASP A 144 16.60 -3.83 2.67
N GLU A 145 15.63 -4.32 3.42
CA GLU A 145 15.42 -5.77 3.61
C GLU A 145 15.25 -6.51 2.31
N PHE A 146 14.52 -5.92 1.37
CA PHE A 146 14.22 -6.58 0.10
C PHE A 146 15.43 -6.69 -0.84
N PRO A 147 16.24 -5.65 -1.07
CA PRO A 147 17.52 -5.78 -1.77
C PRO A 147 18.42 -6.84 -1.15
N ARG A 148 18.58 -6.83 0.17
CA ARG A 148 19.42 -7.85 0.87
C ARG A 148 18.87 -9.26 0.70
N PHE A 149 17.55 -9.41 0.73
CA PHE A 149 16.90 -10.68 0.42
C PHE A 149 17.20 -11.16 -1.00
N LEU A 150 17.16 -10.27 -2.00
CA LEU A 150 17.48 -10.63 -3.39
C LEU A 150 18.93 -11.06 -3.57
N GLU A 151 19.86 -10.51 -2.79
CA GLU A 151 21.27 -10.85 -2.83
C GLU A 151 21.58 -12.15 -2.07
N SER A 152 21.01 -12.31 -0.88
CA SER A 152 21.33 -13.41 0.05
C SER A 152 20.41 -14.63 -0.08
N GLY A 153 19.19 -14.45 -0.60
CA GLY A 153 18.13 -15.46 -0.57
C GLY A 153 17.50 -15.64 0.81
N VAL A 154 17.95 -14.89 1.82
CA VAL A 154 17.44 -14.97 3.20
C VAL A 154 16.73 -13.67 3.57
N TYR A 155 15.45 -13.77 3.93
CA TYR A 155 14.69 -12.60 4.36
C TYR A 155 14.91 -12.34 5.85
N GLU A 156 15.56 -11.22 6.15
CA GLU A 156 15.81 -10.76 7.52
C GLU A 156 15.12 -9.42 7.73
N LYS A 157 14.21 -9.36 8.71
CA LYS A 157 13.54 -8.11 9.06
C LYS A 157 14.51 -7.17 9.77
N VAL A 158 14.62 -5.92 9.29
CA VAL A 158 15.31 -4.85 10.03
C VAL A 158 14.44 -4.43 11.21
N SER A 159 14.98 -4.54 12.41
CA SER A 159 14.27 -4.15 13.62
C SER A 159 15.21 -3.35 14.53
N PRO A 160 14.82 -2.14 14.97
CA PRO A 160 13.62 -1.38 14.56
C PRO A 160 13.74 -0.86 13.12
N SER A 161 12.60 -0.67 12.44
CA SER A 161 12.58 0.01 11.14
C SER A 161 13.10 1.45 11.29
N ARG A 162 13.85 1.91 10.30
CA ARG A 162 14.42 3.26 10.29
C ARG A 162 13.36 4.26 9.84
N ALA A 163 13.30 5.40 10.54
CA ALA A 163 12.42 6.49 10.14
C ALA A 163 12.96 7.16 8.88
N CYS A 164 12.16 7.16 7.82
CA CYS A 164 12.48 7.77 6.53
C CYS A 164 11.41 8.79 6.15
N LEU A 165 11.73 9.70 5.22
CA LEU A 165 10.76 10.71 4.73
C LEU A 165 9.58 10.08 3.99
N SER A 166 9.76 8.90 3.41
CA SER A 166 8.68 8.10 2.80
C SER A 166 8.78 6.66 3.29
N ASN A 167 7.70 6.16 3.82
CA ASN A 167 7.55 4.78 4.24
C ASN A 167 6.66 4.01 3.27
#